data_01a7edd9a03c287d08cf91412d026dfc
#
_entry.id   01a7edd9a03c287d08cf91412d026dfc
#
_cell.length_a   1.000
_cell.length_b   1.000
_cell.length_c   1.000
_cell.angle_alpha   90.00
_cell.angle_beta   90.00
_cell.angle_gamma   90.00
#
_symmetry.space_group_name_H-M   'P 1'
#
loop_
_entity.id
_entity.type
_entity.pdbx_description
1 polymer ?
#
loop_
_entity_poly.entity_id
_entity_poly.type
_entity_poly.pdbx_seq_one_letter_code
_entity_poly.pdbx_strand_id
1 'polypeptide(L)'
;MTLQAVSGPPHASLSTARRVIFLVSHSTPGGAQEIWANLAEGLRARGHQVMLAALYPGDAPAQETAPPAAWTYVVPERPASLGAKLAMVRDLARLFDAFQADVVFTALPAANVLAAIAATLAHRPVRVVISHHTPSDTYNRALNLIDGLTGSLASVAHVVGVSEAVQRTHRGKPAAYRAKLITIKNALPPDIEARIARLAEARQGRRTGRQVVAIGRLAEQKNYPVLIRAAAHMPDVVVRIVGDGSEAPALRALAVELGVADRVQFLGFHPRAEALEVLARGDVFVQPSLFEGHSLALIEAAKLGLPLVVSDARVQVEGVSGPDGALCGVVVGVHDDRSLAREILRLLDDPAHYAAAAARATALGAAATYGAMITSYERLMA
;
A
#
# COMPACT_ATOMS: atom_id res chain seq x y z
N MET A 1 39.47 35.22 -12.59
CA MET A 1 38.55 34.22 -13.16
C MET A 1 37.42 34.02 -12.17
N THR A 2 36.30 34.62 -12.48
CA THR A 2 35.11 34.78 -11.60
C THR A 2 34.24 33.53 -11.73
N LEU A 3 34.04 32.83 -10.62
CA LEU A 3 33.09 31.70 -10.55
C LEU A 3 31.66 32.21 -10.69
N GLN A 4 31.01 31.91 -11.81
CA GLN A 4 29.56 32.08 -11.98
C GLN A 4 28.79 31.04 -11.16
N ALA A 5 27.97 31.51 -10.24
CA ALA A 5 27.00 30.69 -9.53
C ALA A 5 25.94 30.17 -10.51
N VAL A 6 25.81 28.87 -10.62
CA VAL A 6 24.73 28.21 -11.36
C VAL A 6 23.45 28.35 -10.52
N SER A 7 22.58 29.25 -10.94
CA SER A 7 21.22 29.37 -10.39
C SER A 7 20.40 28.15 -10.81
N GLY A 8 19.98 27.34 -9.84
CA GLY A 8 18.98 26.28 -10.05
C GLY A 8 17.65 26.86 -10.54
N PRO A 9 16.79 26.03 -11.18
CA PRO A 9 15.54 26.52 -11.73
C PRO A 9 14.62 27.08 -10.62
N PRO A 10 13.86 28.15 -10.90
CA PRO A 10 12.99 28.77 -9.92
C PRO A 10 11.94 27.77 -9.43
N HIS A 11 11.74 27.74 -8.11
CA HIS A 11 10.65 27.02 -7.49
C HIS A 11 9.33 27.43 -8.17
N ALA A 12 8.66 26.46 -8.79
CA ALA A 12 7.35 26.67 -9.39
C ALA A 12 6.43 27.30 -8.34
N SER A 13 5.66 28.32 -8.80
CA SER A 13 4.72 29.10 -8.01
C SER A 13 3.99 28.23 -6.99
N LEU A 14 4.05 28.65 -5.70
CA LEU A 14 3.27 28.09 -4.60
C LEU A 14 1.81 27.96 -5.06
N SER A 15 1.31 26.72 -5.18
CA SER A 15 -0.10 26.48 -5.39
C SER A 15 -0.85 27.15 -4.24
N THR A 16 -1.97 27.83 -4.52
CA THR A 16 -2.82 28.41 -3.48
C THR A 16 -3.18 27.32 -2.46
N ALA A 17 -3.02 27.63 -1.17
CA ALA A 17 -3.34 26.70 -0.10
C ALA A 17 -4.75 26.14 -0.26
N ARG A 18 -4.90 24.82 -0.24
CA ARG A 18 -6.18 24.11 -0.42
C ARG A 18 -6.62 23.47 0.90
N ARG A 19 -7.92 23.27 1.04
CA ARG A 19 -8.56 22.54 2.14
C ARG A 19 -8.87 21.13 1.65
N VAL A 20 -8.13 20.17 2.17
CA VAL A 20 -8.09 18.78 1.67
C VAL A 20 -8.61 17.84 2.75
N ILE A 21 -9.52 16.93 2.37
CA ILE A 21 -9.95 15.81 3.22
C ILE A 21 -9.41 14.51 2.63
N PHE A 22 -8.72 13.71 3.44
CA PHE A 22 -8.45 12.30 3.14
C PHE A 22 -9.49 11.45 3.87
N LEU A 23 -10.34 10.76 3.12
CA LEU A 23 -11.45 9.98 3.63
C LEU A 23 -11.25 8.48 3.40
N VAL A 24 -11.47 7.70 4.44
CA VAL A 24 -11.51 6.22 4.38
C VAL A 24 -12.86 5.69 4.87
N SER A 25 -13.18 4.43 4.54
CA SER A 25 -14.41 3.81 5.05
C SER A 25 -14.35 3.58 6.57
N HIS A 26 -13.21 3.18 7.08
CA HIS A 26 -12.97 2.92 8.52
C HIS A 26 -11.51 3.17 8.87
N SER A 27 -11.22 3.41 10.13
CA SER A 27 -9.88 3.73 10.63
C SER A 27 -9.02 2.52 11.01
N THR A 28 -9.48 1.28 10.77
CA THR A 28 -8.66 0.07 11.02
C THR A 28 -7.33 0.17 10.27
N PRO A 29 -6.18 -0.06 10.94
CA PRO A 29 -4.87 0.05 10.32
C PRO A 29 -4.74 -0.77 9.03
N GLY A 30 -4.14 -0.17 8.01
CA GLY A 30 -3.91 -0.79 6.71
C GLY A 30 -3.17 0.14 5.75
N GLY A 31 -2.71 -0.40 4.62
CA GLY A 31 -1.89 0.37 3.68
C GLY A 31 -2.54 1.65 3.15
N ALA A 32 -3.86 1.67 2.92
CA ALA A 32 -4.57 2.86 2.44
C ALA A 32 -4.61 3.96 3.51
N GLN A 33 -4.90 3.59 4.77
CA GLN A 33 -4.93 4.52 5.91
C GLN A 33 -3.54 5.11 6.15
N GLU A 34 -2.51 4.29 6.05
CA GLU A 34 -1.13 4.73 6.19
C GLU A 34 -0.72 5.71 5.08
N ILE A 35 -1.02 5.40 3.83
CA ILE A 35 -0.73 6.31 2.71
C ILE A 35 -1.43 7.66 2.89
N TRP A 36 -2.71 7.67 3.35
CA TRP A 36 -3.44 8.91 3.62
C TRP A 36 -2.82 9.72 4.76
N ALA A 37 -2.38 9.06 5.85
CA ALA A 37 -1.69 9.73 6.94
C ALA A 37 -0.38 10.38 6.47
N ASN A 38 0.43 9.65 5.71
CA ASN A 38 1.69 10.14 5.16
C ASN A 38 1.47 11.31 4.18
N LEU A 39 0.49 11.21 3.27
CA LEU A 39 0.16 12.30 2.34
C LEU A 39 -0.39 13.54 3.07
N ALA A 40 -1.20 13.32 4.11
CA ALA A 40 -1.73 14.41 4.93
C ALA A 40 -0.60 15.22 5.59
N GLU A 41 0.39 14.55 6.17
CA GLU A 41 1.55 15.18 6.77
C GLU A 41 2.36 15.97 5.72
N GLY A 42 2.65 15.36 4.59
CA GLY A 42 3.39 16.01 3.51
C GLY A 42 2.68 17.20 2.89
N LEU A 43 1.35 17.13 2.72
CA LEU A 43 0.58 18.27 2.21
C LEU A 43 0.45 19.40 3.26
N ARG A 44 0.36 19.07 4.56
CA ARG A 44 0.44 20.07 5.63
C ARG A 44 1.78 20.80 5.61
N ALA A 45 2.88 20.07 5.44
CA ALA A 45 4.21 20.66 5.31
C ALA A 45 4.35 21.58 4.08
N ARG A 46 3.51 21.42 3.05
CA ARG A 46 3.41 22.30 1.87
C ARG A 46 2.40 23.45 2.04
N GLY A 47 1.82 23.62 3.22
CA GLY A 47 0.93 24.74 3.56
C GLY A 47 -0.56 24.49 3.28
N HIS A 48 -0.97 23.28 2.94
CA HIS A 48 -2.39 22.93 2.79
C HIS A 48 -3.04 22.68 4.17
N GLN A 49 -4.33 22.96 4.28
CA GLN A 49 -5.13 22.56 5.44
C GLN A 49 -5.67 21.16 5.19
N VAL A 50 -5.29 20.19 6.02
CA VAL A 50 -5.60 18.79 5.77
C VAL A 50 -6.31 18.15 6.96
N MET A 51 -7.46 17.51 6.68
CA MET A 51 -8.21 16.68 7.61
C MET A 51 -8.10 15.21 7.21
N LEU A 52 -7.89 14.32 8.20
CA LEU A 52 -8.09 12.89 8.07
C LEU A 52 -9.48 12.54 8.58
N ALA A 53 -10.29 11.88 7.76
CA ALA A 53 -11.65 11.49 8.09
C ALA A 53 -11.91 10.00 7.79
N ALA A 54 -12.75 9.37 8.60
CA ALA A 54 -13.28 8.05 8.35
C ALA A 54 -14.80 8.07 8.47
N LEU A 55 -15.49 7.24 7.70
CA LEU A 55 -16.95 7.16 7.80
C LEU A 55 -17.37 6.72 9.20
N TYR A 56 -16.68 5.74 9.78
CA TYR A 56 -16.87 5.23 11.14
C TYR A 56 -15.57 4.65 11.71
N PRO A 57 -15.45 4.43 13.03
CA PRO A 57 -14.34 3.75 13.66
C PRO A 57 -14.15 2.33 13.11
N GLY A 58 -12.93 1.84 13.10
CA GLY A 58 -12.64 0.44 12.78
C GLY A 58 -12.80 -0.47 13.99
N ASP A 59 -12.94 -1.78 13.75
CA ASP A 59 -13.12 -2.82 14.77
C ASP A 59 -11.81 -3.25 15.48
N ALA A 60 -10.68 -2.61 15.20
CA ALA A 60 -9.40 -2.97 15.81
C ALA A 60 -9.31 -2.47 17.27
N PRO A 61 -8.82 -3.29 18.22
CA PRO A 61 -8.56 -2.85 19.57
C PRO A 61 -7.58 -1.68 19.60
N ALA A 62 -7.81 -0.71 20.48
CA ALA A 62 -7.07 0.56 20.58
C ALA A 62 -5.55 0.42 20.81
N GLN A 63 -5.05 -0.79 21.06
CA GLN A 63 -3.63 -1.09 21.35
C GLN A 63 -2.75 -1.31 20.12
N GLU A 64 -3.32 -1.43 18.91
CA GLU A 64 -2.57 -1.79 17.69
C GLU A 64 -2.20 -0.62 16.78
N THR A 65 -2.51 0.61 17.13
CA THR A 65 -2.22 1.75 16.28
C THR A 65 -0.92 2.44 16.68
N ALA A 66 0.10 2.34 15.84
CA ALA A 66 1.14 3.37 15.74
C ALA A 66 0.47 4.76 15.60
N PRO A 67 1.14 5.87 16.01
CA PRO A 67 0.48 7.05 16.55
C PRO A 67 -0.81 7.36 15.82
N PRO A 68 -1.94 7.45 16.52
CA PRO A 68 -3.21 7.61 15.88
C PRO A 68 -3.17 8.92 15.10
N ALA A 69 -3.12 8.82 13.77
CA ALA A 69 -3.55 9.93 12.97
C ALA A 69 -4.93 10.32 13.53
N ALA A 70 -5.10 11.57 13.95
CA ALA A 70 -6.36 12.02 14.56
C ALA A 70 -7.47 11.96 13.50
N TRP A 71 -8.19 10.85 13.46
CA TRP A 71 -9.31 10.64 12.54
C TRP A 71 -10.56 11.37 13.05
N THR A 72 -11.17 12.15 12.17
CA THR A 72 -12.52 12.69 12.38
C THR A 72 -13.53 11.67 11.87
N TYR A 73 -14.45 11.23 12.70
CA TYR A 73 -15.49 10.27 12.29
C TYR A 73 -16.76 10.98 11.85
N VAL A 74 -17.33 10.54 10.71
CA VAL A 74 -18.61 11.05 10.20
C VAL A 74 -19.75 10.57 11.10
N VAL A 75 -19.72 9.30 11.50
CA VAL A 75 -20.65 8.70 12.47
C VAL A 75 -19.88 7.89 13.51
N PRO A 76 -20.41 7.73 14.75
CA PRO A 76 -19.71 7.06 15.84
C PRO A 76 -19.60 5.54 15.65
N GLU A 77 -20.45 4.93 14.81
CA GLU A 77 -20.47 3.48 14.57
C GLU A 77 -20.93 3.15 13.14
N ARG A 78 -20.70 1.93 12.70
CA ARG A 78 -21.08 1.46 11.37
C ARG A 78 -22.60 1.40 11.22
N PRO A 79 -23.24 2.12 10.25
CA PRO A 79 -24.68 2.14 10.11
C PRO A 79 -25.26 0.80 9.65
N ALA A 80 -26.23 0.27 10.39
CA ALA A 80 -26.87 -1.00 10.10
C ALA A 80 -28.08 -0.86 9.16
N SER A 81 -28.87 0.23 9.27
CA SER A 81 -30.08 0.45 8.48
C SER A 81 -29.86 1.34 7.25
N LEU A 82 -30.76 1.25 6.26
CA LEU A 82 -30.73 2.12 5.09
C LEU A 82 -30.89 3.59 5.47
N GLY A 83 -31.79 3.89 6.42
CA GLY A 83 -32.00 5.26 6.93
C GLY A 83 -30.71 5.83 7.56
N ALA A 84 -30.01 5.05 8.38
CA ALA A 84 -28.75 5.46 8.97
C ALA A 84 -27.63 5.67 7.90
N LYS A 85 -27.61 4.86 6.84
CA LYS A 85 -26.69 5.06 5.70
C LYS A 85 -26.98 6.36 4.95
N LEU A 86 -28.26 6.69 4.73
CA LEU A 86 -28.66 7.95 4.11
C LEU A 86 -28.34 9.16 4.99
N ALA A 87 -28.55 9.04 6.33
CA ALA A 87 -28.13 10.06 7.28
C ALA A 87 -26.62 10.30 7.22
N MET A 88 -25.80 9.23 7.23
CA MET A 88 -24.34 9.34 7.11
C MET A 88 -23.91 10.07 5.84
N VAL A 89 -24.57 9.89 4.70
CA VAL A 89 -24.26 10.64 3.46
C VAL A 89 -24.52 12.14 3.63
N ARG A 90 -25.64 12.52 4.31
CA ARG A 90 -25.93 13.93 4.62
C ARG A 90 -24.92 14.52 5.60
N ASP A 91 -24.52 13.74 6.62
CA ASP A 91 -23.52 14.18 7.59
C ASP A 91 -22.14 14.33 6.94
N LEU A 92 -21.80 13.48 5.97
CA LEU A 92 -20.60 13.60 5.15
C LEU A 92 -20.63 14.89 4.29
N ALA A 93 -21.77 15.22 3.67
CA ALA A 93 -21.92 16.46 2.93
C ALA A 93 -21.77 17.70 3.86
N ARG A 94 -22.38 17.66 5.06
CA ARG A 94 -22.20 18.71 6.09
C ARG A 94 -20.74 18.83 6.53
N LEU A 95 -20.01 17.74 6.66
CA LEU A 95 -18.58 17.76 6.98
C LEU A 95 -17.79 18.49 5.88
N PHE A 96 -18.10 18.22 4.60
CA PHE A 96 -17.46 18.91 3.48
C PHE A 96 -17.73 20.43 3.54
N ASP A 97 -18.96 20.83 3.78
CA ASP A 97 -19.34 22.24 3.91
C ASP A 97 -18.69 22.91 5.13
N ALA A 98 -18.72 22.26 6.30
CA ALA A 98 -18.16 22.80 7.55
C ALA A 98 -16.65 22.98 7.46
N PHE A 99 -15.94 22.01 6.87
CA PHE A 99 -14.51 22.12 6.60
C PHE A 99 -14.20 23.02 5.42
N GLN A 100 -15.22 23.38 4.60
CA GLN A 100 -15.05 24.10 3.32
C GLN A 100 -14.07 23.40 2.39
N ALA A 101 -14.24 22.08 2.23
CA ALA A 101 -13.32 21.26 1.46
C ALA A 101 -13.25 21.69 -0.01
N ASP A 102 -12.05 21.89 -0.54
CA ASP A 102 -11.81 22.07 -1.97
C ASP A 102 -11.73 20.70 -2.67
N VAL A 103 -11.05 19.75 -2.03
CA VAL A 103 -10.79 18.42 -2.58
C VAL A 103 -10.95 17.36 -1.50
N VAL A 104 -11.57 16.23 -1.86
CA VAL A 104 -11.69 15.05 -1.03
C VAL A 104 -11.04 13.87 -1.74
N PHE A 105 -9.93 13.37 -1.21
CA PHE A 105 -9.31 12.12 -1.62
C PHE A 105 -9.94 10.97 -0.85
N THR A 106 -10.35 9.92 -1.54
CA THR A 106 -11.03 8.78 -0.91
C THR A 106 -10.27 7.48 -1.13
N ALA A 107 -10.30 6.61 -0.13
CA ALA A 107 -9.84 5.24 -0.26
C ALA A 107 -10.82 4.28 0.41
N LEU A 108 -10.83 3.04 -0.06
CA LEU A 108 -11.74 1.96 0.29
C LEU A 108 -13.16 2.15 -0.33
N PRO A 109 -13.79 1.04 -0.74
CA PRO A 109 -14.96 1.09 -1.63
C PRO A 109 -16.16 1.90 -1.13
N ALA A 110 -16.48 1.85 0.18
CA ALA A 110 -17.62 2.60 0.71
C ALA A 110 -17.36 4.12 0.71
N ALA A 111 -16.15 4.55 1.08
CA ALA A 111 -15.76 5.96 1.03
C ALA A 111 -15.77 6.48 -0.40
N ASN A 112 -15.27 5.69 -1.37
CA ASN A 112 -15.26 6.05 -2.80
C ASN A 112 -16.67 6.34 -3.32
N VAL A 113 -17.62 5.47 -3.01
CA VAL A 113 -19.03 5.60 -3.44
C VAL A 113 -19.71 6.77 -2.73
N LEU A 114 -19.62 6.81 -1.39
CA LEU A 114 -20.43 7.74 -0.59
C LEU A 114 -19.92 9.19 -0.70
N ALA A 115 -18.61 9.40 -0.85
CA ALA A 115 -18.07 10.74 -1.07
C ALA A 115 -18.52 11.34 -2.40
N ALA A 116 -18.57 10.54 -3.46
CA ALA A 116 -19.05 10.99 -4.77
C ALA A 116 -20.51 11.45 -4.71
N ILE A 117 -21.36 10.74 -3.93
CA ILE A 117 -22.75 11.12 -3.70
C ILE A 117 -22.84 12.34 -2.79
N ALA A 118 -22.12 12.35 -1.65
CA ALA A 118 -22.14 13.47 -0.70
C ALA A 118 -21.69 14.79 -1.35
N ALA A 119 -20.71 14.75 -2.25
CA ALA A 119 -20.27 15.93 -2.98
C ALA A 119 -21.36 16.55 -3.89
N THR A 120 -22.36 15.76 -4.32
CA THR A 120 -23.52 16.30 -5.07
C THR A 120 -24.56 16.94 -4.17
N LEU A 121 -24.51 16.70 -2.86
CA LEU A 121 -25.42 17.24 -1.84
C LEU A 121 -24.80 18.41 -1.07
N ALA A 122 -23.51 18.62 -1.18
CA ALA A 122 -22.79 19.73 -0.54
C ALA A 122 -23.24 21.08 -1.16
N HIS A 123 -23.30 22.12 -0.34
CA HIS A 123 -23.68 23.48 -0.78
C HIS A 123 -22.60 24.14 -1.63
N ARG A 124 -21.34 23.76 -1.43
CA ARG A 124 -20.21 24.25 -2.21
C ARG A 124 -19.70 23.15 -3.14
N PRO A 125 -19.22 23.51 -4.33
CA PRO A 125 -18.57 22.53 -5.21
C PRO A 125 -17.37 21.88 -4.51
N VAL A 126 -17.40 20.57 -4.38
CA VAL A 126 -16.31 19.75 -3.83
C VAL A 126 -15.81 18.81 -4.90
N ARG A 127 -14.51 18.79 -5.13
CA ARG A 127 -13.88 17.88 -6.07
C ARG A 127 -13.53 16.58 -5.37
N VAL A 128 -13.97 15.45 -5.90
CA VAL A 128 -13.65 14.12 -5.36
C VAL A 128 -12.60 13.44 -6.23
N VAL A 129 -11.58 12.88 -5.59
CA VAL A 129 -10.57 12.02 -6.21
C VAL A 129 -10.66 10.64 -5.55
N ILE A 130 -11.16 9.67 -6.29
CA ILE A 130 -11.30 8.29 -5.85
C ILE A 130 -9.94 7.58 -5.95
N SER A 131 -9.57 6.76 -4.93
CA SER A 131 -8.38 5.93 -5.01
C SER A 131 -8.68 4.46 -4.73
N HIS A 132 -8.14 3.59 -5.59
CA HIS A 132 -8.25 2.13 -5.49
C HIS A 132 -6.90 1.53 -5.11
N HIS A 133 -6.88 0.87 -3.94
CA HIS A 133 -5.70 0.24 -3.34
C HIS A 133 -5.68 -1.29 -3.51
N THR A 134 -6.70 -1.84 -4.17
CA THR A 134 -6.83 -3.27 -4.52
C THR A 134 -7.53 -3.40 -5.87
N PRO A 135 -7.35 -4.50 -6.59
CA PRO A 135 -8.08 -4.77 -7.83
C PRO A 135 -9.61 -4.76 -7.65
N SER A 136 -10.35 -4.26 -8.62
CA SER A 136 -11.82 -4.14 -8.54
C SER A 136 -12.57 -5.47 -8.57
N ASP A 137 -11.95 -6.53 -9.07
CA ASP A 137 -12.47 -7.89 -9.09
C ASP A 137 -12.49 -8.54 -7.70
N THR A 138 -11.77 -7.97 -6.73
CA THR A 138 -11.86 -8.36 -5.31
C THR A 138 -13.07 -7.75 -4.61
N TYR A 139 -13.81 -6.85 -5.24
CA TYR A 139 -14.96 -6.18 -4.65
C TYR A 139 -16.25 -6.97 -4.85
N ASN A 140 -17.23 -6.78 -3.95
CA ASN A 140 -18.58 -7.24 -4.18
C ASN A 140 -19.13 -6.66 -5.49
N ARG A 141 -19.77 -7.49 -6.33
CA ARG A 141 -20.26 -7.11 -7.67
C ARG A 141 -21.20 -5.89 -7.65
N ALA A 142 -22.11 -5.82 -6.67
CA ALA A 142 -23.04 -4.70 -6.55
C ALA A 142 -22.31 -3.41 -6.20
N LEU A 143 -21.37 -3.45 -5.25
CA LEU A 143 -20.55 -2.31 -4.88
C LEU A 143 -19.68 -1.85 -6.04
N ASN A 144 -19.11 -2.80 -6.80
CA ASN A 144 -18.31 -2.51 -7.98
C ASN A 144 -19.14 -1.82 -9.08
N LEU A 145 -20.39 -2.22 -9.29
CA LEU A 145 -21.31 -1.54 -10.22
C LEU A 145 -21.63 -0.11 -9.76
N ILE A 146 -21.99 0.05 -8.49
CA ILE A 146 -22.31 1.37 -7.89
C ILE A 146 -21.09 2.30 -7.98
N ASP A 147 -19.90 1.83 -7.68
CA ASP A 147 -18.65 2.57 -7.86
C ASP A 147 -18.48 3.07 -9.30
N GLY A 148 -18.79 2.24 -10.30
CA GLY A 148 -18.77 2.65 -11.71
C GLY A 148 -19.72 3.79 -12.03
N LEU A 149 -20.93 3.77 -11.45
CA LEU A 149 -21.92 4.83 -11.63
C LEU A 149 -21.52 6.11 -10.89
N THR A 150 -21.20 6.01 -9.61
CA THR A 150 -20.85 7.18 -8.78
C THR A 150 -19.53 7.82 -9.19
N GLY A 151 -18.53 7.04 -9.57
CA GLY A 151 -17.28 7.55 -10.11
C GLY A 151 -17.41 8.23 -11.48
N SER A 152 -18.54 8.01 -12.20
CA SER A 152 -18.86 8.72 -13.44
C SER A 152 -19.45 10.12 -13.20
N LEU A 153 -19.86 10.46 -11.96
CA LEU A 153 -20.44 11.76 -11.62
C LEU A 153 -19.46 12.91 -11.90
N ALA A 154 -19.99 14.10 -12.21
CA ALA A 154 -19.19 15.30 -12.46
C ALA A 154 -18.38 15.76 -11.25
N SER A 155 -18.85 15.46 -10.02
CA SER A 155 -18.13 15.72 -8.77
C SER A 155 -16.81 14.94 -8.64
N VAL A 156 -16.67 13.80 -9.33
CA VAL A 156 -15.44 13.01 -9.38
C VAL A 156 -14.54 13.53 -10.48
N ALA A 157 -13.41 14.12 -10.10
CA ALA A 157 -12.43 14.66 -11.04
C ALA A 157 -11.47 13.58 -11.57
N HIS A 158 -10.97 12.71 -10.70
CA HIS A 158 -10.00 11.68 -11.04
C HIS A 158 -10.29 10.37 -10.32
N VAL A 159 -9.83 9.27 -10.92
CA VAL A 159 -9.83 7.94 -10.32
C VAL A 159 -8.40 7.38 -10.37
N VAL A 160 -7.79 7.30 -9.19
CA VAL A 160 -6.40 6.86 -9.03
C VAL A 160 -6.36 5.34 -8.82
N GLY A 161 -5.61 4.63 -9.64
CA GLY A 161 -5.13 3.28 -9.33
C GLY A 161 -3.72 3.36 -8.75
N VAL A 162 -3.43 2.66 -7.64
CA VAL A 162 -2.09 2.67 -7.04
C VAL A 162 -1.06 1.86 -7.84
N SER A 163 -1.50 1.18 -8.89
CA SER A 163 -0.68 0.51 -9.90
C SER A 163 -1.45 0.44 -11.22
N GLU A 164 -0.76 0.22 -12.33
CA GLU A 164 -1.43 0.02 -13.62
C GLU A 164 -2.25 -1.27 -13.64
N ALA A 165 -1.80 -2.31 -12.94
CA ALA A 165 -2.54 -3.55 -12.82
C ALA A 165 -3.88 -3.32 -12.12
N VAL A 166 -3.91 -2.53 -11.02
CA VAL A 166 -5.16 -2.10 -10.38
C VAL A 166 -6.00 -1.26 -11.35
N GLN A 167 -5.41 -0.27 -12.00
CA GLN A 167 -6.12 0.57 -12.98
C GLN A 167 -6.75 -0.25 -14.10
N ARG A 168 -6.05 -1.26 -14.61
CA ARG A 168 -6.56 -2.15 -15.70
C ARG A 168 -7.83 -2.90 -15.31
N THR A 169 -8.05 -3.21 -14.02
CA THR A 169 -9.29 -3.88 -13.57
C THR A 169 -10.53 -2.99 -13.72
N HIS A 170 -10.35 -1.68 -13.90
CA HIS A 170 -11.44 -0.72 -14.12
C HIS A 170 -11.79 -0.48 -15.60
N ARG A 171 -11.15 -1.17 -16.53
CA ARG A 171 -11.43 -1.01 -17.99
C ARG A 171 -12.85 -1.34 -18.42
N GLY A 172 -13.56 -2.17 -17.64
CA GLY A 172 -14.98 -2.50 -17.84
C GLY A 172 -15.97 -1.45 -17.32
N LYS A 173 -15.51 -0.38 -16.70
CA LYS A 173 -16.34 0.70 -16.16
C LYS A 173 -16.88 1.62 -17.29
N PRO A 174 -17.91 2.46 -17.01
CA PRO A 174 -18.46 3.41 -17.98
C PRO A 174 -17.38 4.34 -18.58
N ALA A 175 -17.61 4.84 -19.79
CA ALA A 175 -16.64 5.70 -20.49
C ALA A 175 -16.27 6.97 -19.69
N ALA A 176 -17.26 7.61 -19.02
CA ALA A 176 -17.04 8.77 -18.16
C ALA A 176 -16.14 8.47 -16.94
N TYR A 177 -16.22 7.26 -16.39
CA TYR A 177 -15.32 6.78 -15.34
C TYR A 177 -13.91 6.57 -15.88
N ARG A 178 -13.81 5.87 -17.02
CA ARG A 178 -12.51 5.51 -17.61
C ARG A 178 -11.68 6.71 -18.05
N ALA A 179 -12.35 7.78 -18.50
CA ALA A 179 -11.69 9.02 -18.88
C ALA A 179 -10.95 9.72 -17.72
N LYS A 180 -11.24 9.35 -16.45
CA LYS A 180 -10.65 9.91 -15.23
C LYS A 180 -9.55 9.05 -14.65
N LEU A 181 -9.28 7.87 -15.23
CA LEU A 181 -8.30 6.90 -14.71
C LEU A 181 -6.87 7.41 -14.85
N ILE A 182 -6.15 7.39 -13.75
CA ILE A 182 -4.73 7.71 -13.69
C ILE A 182 -4.02 6.72 -12.74
N THR A 183 -2.72 6.59 -12.86
CA THR A 183 -1.91 5.76 -11.95
C THR A 183 -0.98 6.64 -11.12
N ILE A 184 -1.02 6.47 -9.78
CA ILE A 184 -0.05 7.07 -8.85
C ILE A 184 0.45 5.97 -7.93
N LYS A 185 1.71 5.58 -8.08
CA LYS A 185 2.33 4.54 -7.27
C LYS A 185 2.61 5.04 -5.85
N ASN A 186 2.48 4.14 -4.85
CA ASN A 186 2.82 4.46 -3.47
C ASN A 186 4.34 4.66 -3.31
N ALA A 187 4.71 5.47 -2.32
CA ALA A 187 6.08 5.63 -1.86
C ALA A 187 6.12 5.76 -0.33
N LEU A 188 7.30 5.63 0.24
CA LEU A 188 7.52 5.68 1.68
C LEU A 188 7.77 7.12 2.14
N PRO A 189 7.30 7.52 3.34
CA PRO A 189 7.57 8.84 3.88
C PRO A 189 9.05 8.99 4.27
N PRO A 190 9.57 10.24 4.36
CA PRO A 190 11.00 10.51 4.52
C PRO A 190 11.63 9.93 5.78
N ASP A 191 10.91 9.87 6.90
CA ASP A 191 11.36 9.28 8.16
C ASP A 191 11.60 7.77 8.04
N ILE A 192 10.70 7.07 7.35
CA ILE A 192 10.82 5.64 7.03
C ILE A 192 11.97 5.42 6.05
N GLU A 193 12.08 6.24 4.99
CA GLU A 193 13.21 6.15 4.05
C GLU A 193 14.55 6.35 4.77
N ALA A 194 14.65 7.34 5.66
CA ALA A 194 15.85 7.59 6.45
C ALA A 194 16.18 6.40 7.40
N ARG A 195 15.16 5.77 8.00
CA ARG A 195 15.35 4.57 8.81
C ARG A 195 15.86 3.40 7.97
N ILE A 196 15.25 3.15 6.83
CA ILE A 196 15.66 2.09 5.92
C ILE A 196 17.11 2.31 5.43
N ALA A 197 17.49 3.56 5.11
CA ALA A 197 18.85 3.88 4.69
C ALA A 197 19.87 3.52 5.79
N ARG A 198 19.60 3.87 7.07
CA ARG A 198 20.46 3.48 8.20
C ARG A 198 20.55 1.95 8.36
N LEU A 199 19.44 1.24 8.21
CA LEU A 199 19.41 -0.22 8.31
C LEU A 199 20.18 -0.87 7.14
N ALA A 200 20.03 -0.35 5.94
CA ALA A 200 20.76 -0.82 4.75
C ALA A 200 22.28 -0.60 4.90
N GLU A 201 22.70 0.55 5.41
CA GLU A 201 24.09 0.85 5.72
C GLU A 201 24.66 -0.09 6.79
N ALA A 202 23.94 -0.29 7.90
CA ALA A 202 24.35 -1.21 8.97
C ALA A 202 24.44 -2.66 8.49
N ARG A 203 23.59 -3.05 7.55
CA ARG A 203 23.62 -4.37 6.92
C ARG A 203 24.85 -4.56 6.03
N GLN A 204 25.36 -3.52 5.32
CA GLN A 204 26.52 -3.56 4.43
C GLN A 204 26.53 -4.75 3.45
N GLY A 205 25.36 -5.18 2.97
CA GLY A 205 25.22 -6.34 2.12
C GLY A 205 25.50 -7.71 2.81
N ARG A 206 25.70 -7.73 4.12
CA ARG A 206 25.94 -8.98 4.86
C ARG A 206 24.69 -9.86 4.84
N ARG A 207 24.93 -11.14 4.59
CA ARG A 207 23.92 -12.19 4.74
C ARG A 207 23.91 -12.63 6.21
N THR A 208 22.71 -12.81 6.76
CA THR A 208 22.53 -13.14 8.18
C THR A 208 22.38 -14.63 8.45
N GLY A 209 22.32 -15.45 7.39
CA GLY A 209 22.29 -16.91 7.49
C GLY A 209 20.96 -17.56 7.12
N ARG A 210 20.65 -17.65 5.83
CA ARG A 210 19.52 -18.42 5.25
C ARG A 210 18.15 -18.07 5.84
N GLN A 211 17.88 -16.74 5.94
CA GLN A 211 16.66 -16.22 6.51
C GLN A 211 15.74 -15.64 5.43
N VAL A 212 14.55 -16.19 5.33
CA VAL A 212 13.44 -15.66 4.50
C VAL A 212 12.54 -14.83 5.39
N VAL A 213 12.15 -13.64 4.93
CA VAL A 213 11.22 -12.75 5.62
C VAL A 213 10.02 -12.46 4.74
N ALA A 214 8.83 -12.54 5.33
CA ALA A 214 7.57 -12.09 4.76
C ALA A 214 6.86 -11.16 5.75
N ILE A 215 6.24 -10.09 5.25
CA ILE A 215 5.54 -9.10 6.08
C ILE A 215 4.14 -8.86 5.52
N GLY A 216 3.13 -8.93 6.38
CA GLY A 216 1.76 -8.59 6.04
C GLY A 216 0.74 -9.30 6.90
N ARG A 217 -0.51 -8.85 6.82
CA ARG A 217 -1.63 -9.45 7.56
C ARG A 217 -1.77 -10.94 7.23
N LEU A 218 -1.99 -11.76 8.24
CA LEU A 218 -2.25 -13.20 8.06
C LEU A 218 -3.69 -13.41 7.55
N ALA A 219 -3.87 -13.23 6.25
CA ALA A 219 -5.14 -13.31 5.53
C ALA A 219 -4.95 -14.07 4.21
N GLU A 220 -6.01 -14.62 3.66
CA GLU A 220 -6.03 -15.36 2.39
C GLU A 220 -5.28 -14.63 1.27
N GLN A 221 -5.47 -13.32 1.17
CA GLN A 221 -4.78 -12.45 0.20
C GLN A 221 -3.26 -12.68 0.15
N LYS A 222 -2.62 -12.88 1.30
CA LYS A 222 -1.14 -12.99 1.41
C LYS A 222 -0.62 -14.37 1.05
N ASN A 223 -1.49 -15.38 0.94
CA ASN A 223 -1.18 -16.73 0.46
C ASN A 223 0.04 -17.38 1.15
N TYR A 224 0.16 -17.18 2.46
CA TYR A 224 1.24 -17.80 3.24
C TYR A 224 1.27 -19.32 3.24
N PRO A 225 0.16 -20.06 2.97
CA PRO A 225 0.24 -21.53 2.84
C PRO A 225 1.27 -22.00 1.81
N VAL A 226 1.45 -21.29 0.68
CA VAL A 226 2.46 -21.68 -0.33
C VAL A 226 3.88 -21.50 0.21
N LEU A 227 4.16 -20.47 1.01
CA LEU A 227 5.46 -20.25 1.64
C LEU A 227 5.76 -21.30 2.71
N ILE A 228 4.75 -21.69 3.51
CA ILE A 228 4.90 -22.74 4.53
C ILE A 228 5.16 -24.11 3.87
N ARG A 229 4.47 -24.44 2.76
CA ARG A 229 4.76 -25.64 1.97
C ARG A 229 6.17 -25.59 1.36
N ALA A 230 6.58 -24.44 0.84
CA ALA A 230 7.94 -24.27 0.34
C ALA A 230 9.00 -24.53 1.42
N ALA A 231 8.75 -24.16 2.69
CA ALA A 231 9.67 -24.43 3.81
C ALA A 231 9.94 -25.92 4.01
N ALA A 232 9.00 -26.81 3.66
CA ALA A 232 9.22 -28.26 3.73
C ALA A 232 10.33 -28.75 2.76
N HIS A 233 10.59 -27.99 1.70
CA HIS A 233 11.65 -28.26 0.72
C HIS A 233 12.97 -27.52 1.02
N MET A 234 13.05 -26.76 2.13
CA MET A 234 14.18 -25.92 2.50
C MET A 234 14.61 -26.21 3.94
N PRO A 235 15.28 -27.36 4.23
CA PRO A 235 15.53 -27.83 5.62
C PRO A 235 16.41 -26.86 6.43
N ASP A 236 17.30 -26.10 5.79
CA ASP A 236 18.27 -25.22 6.44
C ASP A 236 17.84 -23.74 6.42
N VAL A 237 16.60 -23.44 6.01
CA VAL A 237 16.09 -22.07 5.88
C VAL A 237 15.11 -21.77 7.01
N VAL A 238 15.31 -20.63 7.67
CA VAL A 238 14.36 -20.07 8.63
C VAL A 238 13.43 -19.10 7.92
N VAL A 239 12.13 -19.31 8.05
CA VAL A 239 11.08 -18.42 7.51
C VAL A 239 10.50 -17.61 8.65
N ARG A 240 10.59 -16.28 8.56
CA ARG A 240 10.01 -15.33 9.51
C ARG A 240 8.84 -14.60 8.88
N ILE A 241 7.67 -14.73 9.50
CA ILE A 241 6.44 -14.07 9.04
C ILE A 241 6.04 -13.03 10.10
N VAL A 242 6.10 -11.75 9.72
CA VAL A 242 5.69 -10.62 10.56
C VAL A 242 4.28 -10.21 10.17
N GLY A 243 3.40 -10.20 11.14
CA GLY A 243 2.00 -9.82 11.00
C GLY A 243 1.07 -10.72 11.80
N ASP A 244 -0.18 -10.33 11.87
CA ASP A 244 -1.25 -11.09 12.52
C ASP A 244 -2.50 -11.07 11.65
N GLY A 245 -3.50 -11.91 11.95
CA GLY A 245 -4.75 -11.98 11.23
C GLY A 245 -5.52 -13.28 11.43
N SER A 246 -6.69 -13.34 10.81
CA SER A 246 -7.64 -14.45 10.96
C SER A 246 -7.08 -15.83 10.58
N GLU A 247 -6.12 -15.88 9.67
CA GLU A 247 -5.50 -17.13 9.20
C GLU A 247 -4.41 -17.67 10.14
N ALA A 248 -4.02 -16.93 11.20
CA ALA A 248 -2.92 -17.33 12.08
C ALA A 248 -3.06 -18.75 12.66
N PRO A 249 -4.24 -19.19 13.18
CA PRO A 249 -4.39 -20.54 13.70
C PRO A 249 -4.20 -21.61 12.62
N ALA A 250 -4.79 -21.44 11.44
CA ALA A 250 -4.71 -22.38 10.32
C ALA A 250 -3.27 -22.48 9.78
N LEU A 251 -2.56 -21.36 9.67
CA LEU A 251 -1.17 -21.35 9.21
C LEU A 251 -0.22 -22.05 10.19
N ARG A 252 -0.41 -21.85 11.49
CA ARG A 252 0.36 -22.59 12.53
C ARG A 252 0.09 -24.09 12.48
N ALA A 253 -1.18 -24.51 12.34
CA ALA A 253 -1.55 -25.91 12.18
C ALA A 253 -0.89 -26.53 10.94
N LEU A 254 -0.89 -25.83 9.81
CA LEU A 254 -0.22 -26.27 8.58
C LEU A 254 1.30 -26.43 8.78
N ALA A 255 1.95 -25.54 9.51
CA ALA A 255 3.38 -25.66 9.80
C ALA A 255 3.70 -26.90 10.66
N VAL A 256 2.82 -27.23 11.62
CA VAL A 256 2.93 -28.46 12.43
C VAL A 256 2.70 -29.72 11.57
N GLU A 257 1.65 -29.72 10.76
CA GLU A 257 1.31 -30.82 9.85
C GLU A 257 2.47 -31.19 8.91
N LEU A 258 3.14 -30.15 8.38
CA LEU A 258 4.28 -30.33 7.47
C LEU A 258 5.63 -30.54 8.16
N GLY A 259 5.67 -30.59 9.51
CA GLY A 259 6.90 -30.77 10.28
C GLY A 259 7.91 -29.62 10.12
N VAL A 260 7.43 -28.37 9.93
CA VAL A 260 8.28 -27.19 9.74
C VAL A 260 8.10 -26.12 10.83
N ALA A 261 7.37 -26.44 11.89
CA ALA A 261 7.03 -25.47 12.95
C ALA A 261 8.26 -24.95 13.72
N ASP A 262 9.37 -25.67 13.72
CA ASP A 262 10.64 -25.29 14.34
C ASP A 262 11.35 -24.18 13.60
N ARG A 263 11.14 -24.05 12.27
CA ARG A 263 11.80 -23.08 11.41
C ARG A 263 10.86 -22.08 10.71
N VAL A 264 9.55 -22.25 10.80
CA VAL A 264 8.56 -21.24 10.39
C VAL A 264 8.10 -20.45 11.60
N GLN A 265 8.63 -19.26 11.77
CA GLN A 265 8.42 -18.38 12.93
C GLN A 265 7.35 -17.33 12.63
N PHE A 266 6.21 -17.40 13.32
CA PHE A 266 5.16 -16.38 13.29
C PHE A 266 5.45 -15.37 14.40
N LEU A 267 5.92 -14.19 14.04
CA LEU A 267 6.38 -13.18 14.99
C LEU A 267 5.24 -12.31 15.56
N GLY A 268 4.02 -12.45 15.00
CA GLY A 268 2.89 -11.62 15.38
C GLY A 268 2.96 -10.21 14.78
N PHE A 269 2.06 -9.35 15.23
CA PHE A 269 2.07 -7.94 14.85
C PHE A 269 3.28 -7.22 15.45
N HIS A 270 3.98 -6.47 14.62
CA HIS A 270 5.04 -5.57 15.04
C HIS A 270 4.74 -4.15 14.54
N PRO A 271 4.99 -3.12 15.34
CA PRO A 271 5.05 -1.75 14.85
C PRO A 271 6.05 -1.64 13.69
N ARG A 272 5.79 -0.74 12.77
CA ARG A 272 6.58 -0.63 11.53
C ARG A 272 8.09 -0.54 11.76
N ALA A 273 8.50 0.20 12.78
CA ALA A 273 9.91 0.34 13.11
C ALA A 273 10.57 -1.01 13.44
N GLU A 274 9.88 -1.86 14.20
CA GLU A 274 10.36 -3.20 14.57
C GLU A 274 10.27 -4.18 13.39
N ALA A 275 9.20 -4.08 12.59
CA ALA A 275 9.06 -4.88 11.36
C ALA A 275 10.22 -4.61 10.38
N LEU A 276 10.68 -3.36 10.25
CA LEU A 276 11.84 -3.00 9.45
C LEU A 276 13.13 -3.59 10.00
N GLU A 277 13.30 -3.68 11.33
CA GLU A 277 14.46 -4.37 11.95
C GLU A 277 14.47 -5.87 11.62
N VAL A 278 13.29 -6.52 11.68
CA VAL A 278 13.17 -7.94 11.28
C VAL A 278 13.49 -8.09 9.80
N LEU A 279 12.95 -7.20 8.94
CA LEU A 279 13.19 -7.22 7.51
C LEU A 279 14.68 -7.05 7.19
N ALA A 280 15.37 -6.13 7.86
CA ALA A 280 16.78 -5.87 7.67
C ALA A 280 17.68 -7.07 8.06
N ARG A 281 17.19 -7.98 8.90
CA ARG A 281 17.89 -9.22 9.26
C ARG A 281 17.59 -10.38 8.30
N GLY A 282 16.71 -10.19 7.32
CA GLY A 282 16.41 -11.19 6.30
C GLY A 282 17.51 -11.29 5.22
N ASP A 283 17.57 -12.39 4.53
CA ASP A 283 18.43 -12.57 3.34
C ASP A 283 17.57 -12.48 2.05
N VAL A 284 16.35 -12.95 2.07
CA VAL A 284 15.41 -12.91 0.95
C VAL A 284 14.05 -12.43 1.45
N PHE A 285 13.44 -11.50 0.73
CA PHE A 285 12.04 -11.11 0.96
C PHE A 285 11.12 -11.89 0.05
N VAL A 286 10.06 -12.46 0.63
CA VAL A 286 9.07 -13.25 -0.10
C VAL A 286 7.67 -12.65 0.08
N GLN A 287 6.96 -12.41 -1.02
CA GLN A 287 5.57 -11.96 -1.03
C GLN A 287 4.75 -12.80 -2.01
N PRO A 288 4.17 -13.93 -1.58
CA PRO A 288 3.48 -14.87 -2.45
C PRO A 288 2.01 -14.53 -2.68
N SER A 289 1.62 -13.27 -2.51
CA SER A 289 0.23 -12.80 -2.48
C SER A 289 -0.57 -13.16 -3.72
N LEU A 290 -1.86 -13.47 -3.52
CA LEU A 290 -2.84 -13.68 -4.61
C LEU A 290 -3.14 -12.37 -5.35
N PHE A 291 -3.21 -11.28 -4.61
CA PHE A 291 -3.42 -9.93 -5.15
C PHE A 291 -2.84 -8.88 -4.20
N GLU A 292 -2.51 -7.73 -4.75
CA GLU A 292 -2.02 -6.53 -4.03
C GLU A 292 -2.56 -5.26 -4.69
N GLY A 293 -2.28 -4.13 -4.07
CA GLY A 293 -2.39 -2.82 -4.71
C GLY A 293 -1.04 -2.35 -5.24
N HIS A 294 -0.23 -1.77 -4.34
CA HIS A 294 1.19 -1.47 -4.51
C HIS A 294 1.82 -1.60 -3.12
N SER A 295 2.51 -2.70 -2.89
CA SER A 295 2.95 -3.12 -1.57
C SER A 295 4.05 -2.25 -0.99
N LEU A 296 3.82 -1.66 0.20
CA LEU A 296 4.85 -0.92 0.94
C LEU A 296 5.97 -1.84 1.41
N ALA A 297 5.65 -3.05 1.88
CA ALA A 297 6.64 -4.02 2.33
C ALA A 297 7.61 -4.43 1.20
N LEU A 298 7.10 -4.52 -0.04
CA LEU A 298 7.94 -4.77 -1.22
C LEU A 298 8.92 -3.60 -1.48
N ILE A 299 8.42 -2.35 -1.37
CA ILE A 299 9.27 -1.15 -1.52
C ILE A 299 10.33 -1.10 -0.41
N GLU A 300 9.95 -1.42 0.83
CA GLU A 300 10.86 -1.48 1.98
C GLU A 300 11.97 -2.50 1.77
N ALA A 301 11.61 -3.71 1.35
CA ALA A 301 12.55 -4.78 1.05
C ALA A 301 13.49 -4.40 -0.11
N ALA A 302 12.97 -3.78 -1.16
CA ALA A 302 13.74 -3.28 -2.29
C ALA A 302 14.76 -2.22 -1.86
N LYS A 303 14.34 -1.24 -1.04
CA LYS A 303 15.22 -0.18 -0.53
C LYS A 303 16.28 -0.72 0.46
N LEU A 304 16.02 -1.83 1.15
CA LEU A 304 17.02 -2.54 1.96
C LEU A 304 17.99 -3.37 1.11
N GLY A 305 17.78 -3.48 -0.19
CA GLY A 305 18.59 -4.30 -1.09
C GLY A 305 18.41 -5.81 -0.89
N LEU A 306 17.23 -6.24 -0.43
CA LEU A 306 16.91 -7.67 -0.32
C LEU A 306 16.51 -8.22 -1.69
N PRO A 307 17.04 -9.37 -2.13
CA PRO A 307 16.46 -10.13 -3.23
C PRO A 307 14.96 -10.35 -2.99
N LEU A 308 14.15 -10.11 -4.04
CA LEU A 308 12.70 -10.16 -3.99
C LEU A 308 12.20 -11.41 -4.70
N VAL A 309 11.34 -12.18 -4.04
CA VAL A 309 10.60 -13.31 -4.66
C VAL A 309 9.12 -13.06 -4.48
N VAL A 310 8.38 -12.99 -5.58
CA VAL A 310 6.96 -12.66 -5.60
C VAL A 310 6.17 -13.66 -6.42
N SER A 311 4.86 -13.70 -6.22
CA SER A 311 3.96 -14.50 -7.07
C SER A 311 3.82 -13.88 -8.47
N ASP A 312 3.29 -14.66 -9.42
CA ASP A 312 2.97 -14.24 -10.79
C ASP A 312 1.65 -13.44 -10.90
N ALA A 313 1.07 -13.04 -9.79
CA ALA A 313 -0.05 -12.10 -9.78
C ALA A 313 0.37 -10.79 -10.45
N ARG A 314 -0.46 -10.27 -11.37
CA ARG A 314 -0.11 -9.13 -12.24
C ARG A 314 0.44 -7.91 -11.49
N VAL A 315 -0.14 -7.60 -10.33
CA VAL A 315 0.32 -6.50 -9.48
C VAL A 315 1.70 -6.77 -8.89
N GLN A 316 1.98 -8.03 -8.54
CA GLN A 316 3.29 -8.42 -8.03
C GLN A 316 4.37 -8.33 -9.10
N VAL A 317 4.06 -8.80 -10.31
CA VAL A 317 4.96 -8.68 -11.47
C VAL A 317 5.25 -7.20 -11.78
N GLU A 318 4.20 -6.35 -11.79
CA GLU A 318 4.39 -4.89 -11.93
C GLU A 318 5.23 -4.31 -10.78
N GLY A 319 5.00 -4.75 -9.55
CA GLY A 319 5.71 -4.28 -8.36
C GLY A 319 7.21 -4.55 -8.39
N VAL A 320 7.65 -5.61 -9.09
CA VAL A 320 9.06 -5.95 -9.28
C VAL A 320 9.59 -5.57 -10.67
N SER A 321 8.82 -4.86 -11.48
CA SER A 321 9.27 -4.35 -12.79
C SER A 321 9.88 -2.97 -12.64
N GLY A 322 11.11 -2.80 -13.11
CA GLY A 322 11.80 -1.53 -13.19
C GLY A 322 11.17 -0.56 -14.21
N PRO A 323 11.60 0.70 -14.26
CA PRO A 323 11.10 1.69 -15.22
C PRO A 323 11.32 1.29 -16.69
N ASP A 324 12.32 0.48 -16.97
CA ASP A 324 12.65 -0.08 -18.29
C ASP A 324 11.88 -1.36 -18.62
N GLY A 325 11.01 -1.82 -17.71
CA GLY A 325 10.27 -3.07 -17.83
C GLY A 325 11.04 -4.33 -17.44
N ALA A 326 12.32 -4.21 -17.08
CA ALA A 326 13.13 -5.35 -16.63
C ALA A 326 12.66 -5.85 -15.25
N LEU A 327 12.67 -7.16 -15.04
CA LEU A 327 12.35 -7.75 -13.74
C LEU A 327 13.49 -7.55 -12.73
N CYS A 328 13.17 -6.86 -11.65
CA CYS A 328 14.07 -6.63 -10.51
C CYS A 328 13.91 -7.65 -9.38
N GLY A 329 12.92 -8.54 -9.48
CA GLY A 329 12.66 -9.66 -8.58
C GLY A 329 12.45 -10.96 -9.34
N VAL A 330 12.42 -12.06 -8.59
CA VAL A 330 12.09 -13.39 -9.09
C VAL A 330 10.57 -13.57 -9.01
N VAL A 331 9.98 -14.05 -10.10
CA VAL A 331 8.54 -14.31 -10.20
C VAL A 331 8.31 -15.82 -10.23
N VAL A 332 7.41 -16.32 -9.37
CA VAL A 332 7.06 -17.74 -9.26
C VAL A 332 5.55 -17.92 -9.36
N GLY A 333 5.09 -19.08 -9.82
CA GLY A 333 3.66 -19.39 -9.87
C GLY A 333 3.01 -19.28 -8.48
N VAL A 334 1.85 -18.62 -8.40
CA VAL A 334 1.15 -18.30 -7.13
C VAL A 334 0.81 -19.53 -6.28
N HIS A 335 0.75 -20.73 -6.87
CA HIS A 335 0.49 -21.99 -6.18
C HIS A 335 1.68 -22.99 -6.24
N ASP A 336 2.85 -22.54 -6.74
CA ASP A 336 4.01 -23.39 -6.96
C ASP A 336 5.04 -23.27 -5.82
N ASP A 337 4.79 -23.98 -4.73
CA ASP A 337 5.66 -24.03 -3.55
C ASP A 337 7.05 -24.63 -3.86
N ARG A 338 7.14 -25.57 -4.80
CA ARG A 338 8.41 -26.19 -5.19
C ARG A 338 9.30 -25.22 -5.97
N SER A 339 8.72 -24.48 -6.92
CA SER A 339 9.46 -23.43 -7.61
C SER A 339 9.86 -22.30 -6.67
N LEU A 340 8.98 -21.91 -5.73
CA LEU A 340 9.29 -20.94 -4.70
C LEU A 340 10.51 -21.38 -3.87
N ALA A 341 10.52 -22.61 -3.38
CA ALA A 341 11.65 -23.16 -2.63
C ALA A 341 12.95 -23.17 -3.46
N ARG A 342 12.88 -23.66 -4.70
CA ARG A 342 14.03 -23.73 -5.61
C ARG A 342 14.66 -22.37 -5.85
N GLU A 343 13.87 -21.36 -6.14
CA GLU A 343 14.39 -20.02 -6.41
C GLU A 343 14.95 -19.34 -5.15
N ILE A 344 14.34 -19.58 -3.97
CA ILE A 344 14.90 -19.13 -2.69
C ILE A 344 16.27 -19.79 -2.45
N LEU A 345 16.36 -21.11 -2.59
CA LEU A 345 17.63 -21.83 -2.42
C LEU A 345 18.69 -21.34 -3.41
N ARG A 346 18.33 -21.15 -4.68
CA ARG A 346 19.24 -20.61 -5.68
C ARG A 346 19.82 -19.24 -5.29
N LEU A 347 18.98 -18.34 -4.75
CA LEU A 347 19.45 -17.06 -4.22
C LEU A 347 20.38 -17.25 -3.02
N LEU A 348 20.08 -18.19 -2.13
CA LEU A 348 20.87 -18.40 -0.92
C LEU A 348 22.18 -19.15 -1.18
N ASP A 349 22.24 -20.02 -2.19
CA ASP A 349 23.40 -20.88 -2.47
C ASP A 349 24.38 -20.27 -3.49
N ASP A 350 23.92 -19.37 -4.37
CA ASP A 350 24.76 -18.69 -5.37
C ASP A 350 25.03 -17.23 -4.99
N PRO A 351 26.22 -16.87 -4.49
CA PRO A 351 26.56 -15.50 -4.10
C PRO A 351 26.50 -14.50 -5.26
N ALA A 352 26.83 -14.91 -6.48
CA ALA A 352 26.80 -14.03 -7.64
C ALA A 352 25.35 -13.73 -8.05
N HIS A 353 24.49 -14.76 -8.05
CA HIS A 353 23.06 -14.61 -8.30
C HIS A 353 22.37 -13.74 -7.23
N TYR A 354 22.71 -13.95 -5.96
CA TYR A 354 22.26 -13.11 -4.84
C TYR A 354 22.64 -11.64 -5.05
N ALA A 355 23.92 -11.36 -5.31
CA ALA A 355 24.40 -9.99 -5.48
C ALA A 355 23.71 -9.26 -6.66
N ALA A 356 23.52 -9.98 -7.77
CA ALA A 356 22.82 -9.43 -8.92
C ALA A 356 21.33 -9.14 -8.62
N ALA A 357 20.64 -10.02 -7.88
CA ALA A 357 19.27 -9.82 -7.46
C ALA A 357 19.12 -8.66 -6.45
N ALA A 358 20.03 -8.55 -5.48
CA ALA A 358 20.07 -7.47 -4.52
C ALA A 358 20.32 -6.10 -5.19
N ALA A 359 21.22 -6.03 -6.17
CA ALA A 359 21.48 -4.80 -6.93
C ALA A 359 20.24 -4.35 -7.73
N ARG A 360 19.51 -5.29 -8.39
CA ARG A 360 18.26 -4.99 -9.09
C ARG A 360 17.18 -4.50 -8.13
N ALA A 361 17.03 -5.14 -6.95
CA ALA A 361 16.10 -4.71 -5.92
C ALA A 361 16.39 -3.27 -5.45
N THR A 362 17.67 -2.95 -5.19
CA THR A 362 18.09 -1.60 -4.80
C THR A 362 17.74 -0.56 -5.86
N ALA A 363 17.98 -0.87 -7.14
CA ALA A 363 17.63 0.03 -8.25
C ALA A 363 16.10 0.26 -8.33
N LEU A 364 15.30 -0.80 -8.15
CA LEU A 364 13.85 -0.70 -8.07
C LEU A 364 13.40 0.20 -6.90
N GLY A 365 13.98 0.00 -5.71
CA GLY A 365 13.66 0.79 -4.51
C GLY A 365 13.96 2.28 -4.69
N ALA A 366 15.05 2.62 -5.41
CA ALA A 366 15.43 4.01 -5.68
C ALA A 366 14.45 4.75 -6.60
N ALA A 367 13.72 4.04 -7.47
CA ALA A 367 12.73 4.64 -8.38
C ALA A 367 11.44 5.12 -7.68
N ALA A 368 11.11 4.60 -6.49
CA ALA A 368 9.92 4.99 -5.72
C ALA A 368 10.26 6.15 -4.79
N THR A 369 9.87 7.39 -5.12
CA THR A 369 10.17 8.58 -4.32
C THR A 369 8.90 9.24 -3.75
N TYR A 370 8.95 9.59 -2.47
CA TYR A 370 7.88 10.30 -1.78
C TYR A 370 7.54 11.65 -2.42
N GLY A 371 8.59 12.40 -2.81
CA GLY A 371 8.41 13.70 -3.47
C GLY A 371 7.62 13.63 -4.77
N ALA A 372 7.84 12.60 -5.58
CA ALA A 372 7.09 12.38 -6.82
C ALA A 372 5.64 12.00 -6.53
N MET A 373 5.38 11.15 -5.54
CA MET A 373 4.04 10.76 -5.14
C MET A 373 3.24 11.98 -4.66
N ILE A 374 3.77 12.74 -3.71
CA ILE A 374 3.07 13.92 -3.15
C ILE A 374 2.79 14.98 -4.23
N THR A 375 3.74 15.25 -5.11
CA THR A 375 3.56 16.21 -6.21
C THR A 375 2.50 15.74 -7.21
N SER A 376 2.40 14.42 -7.43
CA SER A 376 1.33 13.85 -8.26
C SER A 376 -0.05 14.06 -7.64
N TYR A 377 -0.22 13.83 -6.34
CA TYR A 377 -1.48 14.10 -5.64
C TYR A 377 -1.81 15.60 -5.59
N GLU A 378 -0.81 16.46 -5.39
CA GLU A 378 -1.00 17.93 -5.37
C GLU A 378 -1.50 18.46 -6.73
N ARG A 379 -1.01 17.92 -7.84
CA ARG A 379 -1.50 18.28 -9.18
C ARG A 379 -2.98 17.96 -9.40
N LEU A 380 -3.53 16.97 -8.70
CA LEU A 380 -4.96 16.63 -8.79
C LEU A 380 -5.85 17.64 -8.06
N MET A 381 -5.27 18.55 -7.29
CA MET A 381 -6.00 19.61 -6.57
C MET A 381 -6.17 20.88 -7.41
N ALA A 382 -5.53 20.94 -8.56
CA ALA A 382 -5.54 22.10 -9.46
C ALA A 382 -6.91 22.32 -10.14
#